data_32abbbe6dee55c50240b2e7f17ebe8e8
#
_entry.id   32abbbe6dee55c50240b2e7f17ebe8e8
#
_cell.length_a   1.000
_cell.length_b   1.000
_cell.length_c   1.000
_cell.angle_alpha   90.00
_cell.angle_beta   90.00
_cell.angle_gamma   90.00
#
_symmetry.space_group_name_H-M   'P 1'
#
loop_
_entity.id
_entity.type
_entity.pdbx_description
1 polymer ?
#
loop_
_entity_poly.entity_id
_entity_poly.type
_entity_poly.pdbx_seq_one_letter_code
_entity_poly.pdbx_strand_id
1 'polypeptide(L)'
;MTIGQSMLAGAAFFALGFTSAWAQQVSGTLGAPGATTTITGKQLPSPSPAFGGVIKEKASESTPWWTPRVVPPKGAPNVLLIMTDDQGFGAPSTFGGVIPTPAMDRIAKEGLRFTNFHSTSLCSPSRAALITGRNHHSVGFGVVGEIATGYPGYDSIIPIEKGTIGTILKENGYATSWFGKNHNTPSYQSSQAGPFNQWPTACRSCPSWPGRWCPKRWSPPAGPG
;
A
#
# COMPACT_ATOMS: atom_id res chain seq x y z
N MET A 1 47.04 53.14 -39.69
CA MET A 1 47.09 51.68 -39.95
C MET A 1 46.47 51.00 -38.73
N THR A 2 45.18 50.82 -38.71
CA THR A 2 44.38 50.32 -37.57
C THR A 2 43.57 49.12 -38.04
N ILE A 3 43.90 47.96 -37.49
CA ILE A 3 43.26 46.68 -37.77
C ILE A 3 42.10 46.51 -36.78
N GLY A 4 40.87 46.50 -37.29
CA GLY A 4 39.71 46.21 -36.50
C GLY A 4 39.54 44.72 -36.30
N GLN A 5 39.38 44.28 -35.05
CA GLN A 5 38.96 42.92 -34.70
C GLN A 5 37.47 42.90 -34.44
N SER A 6 36.73 42.16 -35.27
CA SER A 6 35.34 41.87 -35.10
C SER A 6 35.20 40.67 -34.16
N MET A 7 34.62 40.87 -32.97
CA MET A 7 34.20 39.78 -32.09
C MET A 7 32.83 39.25 -32.54
N LEU A 8 32.80 38.03 -33.03
CA LEU A 8 31.56 37.27 -33.18
C LEU A 8 31.16 36.66 -31.81
N ALA A 9 30.10 37.19 -31.24
CA ALA A 9 29.46 36.58 -30.06
C ALA A 9 28.57 35.43 -30.51
N GLY A 10 29.02 34.21 -30.28
CA GLY A 10 28.23 33.00 -30.47
C GLY A 10 27.24 32.84 -29.31
N ALA A 11 25.96 33.02 -29.55
CA ALA A 11 24.89 32.70 -28.61
C ALA A 11 24.68 31.18 -28.61
N ALA A 12 25.18 30.49 -27.58
CA ALA A 12 24.83 29.07 -27.34
C ALA A 12 23.39 28.97 -26.78
N PHE A 13 22.47 28.58 -27.61
CA PHE A 13 21.13 28.18 -27.17
C PHE A 13 21.24 26.84 -26.43
N PHE A 14 21.19 26.87 -25.10
CA PHE A 14 20.94 25.70 -24.30
C PHE A 14 19.45 25.31 -24.47
N ALA A 15 19.18 24.35 -25.33
CA ALA A 15 17.89 23.68 -25.39
C ALA A 15 17.76 22.87 -24.09
N LEU A 16 17.07 23.43 -23.10
CA LEU A 16 16.58 22.67 -21.94
C LEU A 16 15.53 21.69 -22.47
N GLY A 17 15.97 20.48 -22.73
CA GLY A 17 15.08 19.36 -23.00
C GLY A 17 14.21 19.12 -21.77
N PHE A 18 12.96 19.55 -21.82
CA PHE A 18 11.94 19.12 -20.88
C PHE A 18 11.75 17.61 -21.08
N THR A 19 12.45 16.80 -20.29
CA THR A 19 12.10 15.39 -20.15
C THR A 19 10.75 15.34 -19.50
N SER A 20 9.72 15.09 -20.30
CA SER A 20 8.37 14.82 -19.84
C SER A 20 8.45 13.72 -18.77
N ALA A 21 8.13 14.05 -17.53
CA ALA A 21 8.02 13.08 -16.47
C ALA A 21 6.91 12.09 -16.86
N TRP A 22 7.28 10.90 -17.26
CA TRP A 22 6.39 9.80 -17.62
C TRP A 22 5.78 9.23 -16.32
N ALA A 23 4.92 10.01 -15.68
CA ALA A 23 4.38 9.64 -14.39
C ALA A 23 3.20 8.68 -14.48
N GLN A 24 2.38 8.81 -15.51
CA GLN A 24 1.15 8.02 -15.67
C GLN A 24 0.87 7.75 -17.14
N GLN A 25 0.50 6.51 -17.45
CA GLN A 25 0.01 6.14 -18.77
C GLN A 25 -1.46 5.76 -18.67
N VAL A 26 -2.33 6.51 -19.32
CA VAL A 26 -3.76 6.22 -19.37
C VAL A 26 -4.03 5.28 -20.54
N SER A 27 -4.78 4.21 -20.29
CA SER A 27 -5.27 3.25 -21.28
C SER A 27 -6.79 3.31 -21.31
N GLY A 28 -7.38 3.29 -22.51
CA GLY A 28 -8.81 3.47 -22.71
C GLY A 28 -9.20 4.94 -22.86
N THR A 29 -10.51 5.18 -23.02
CA THR A 29 -11.06 6.52 -23.14
C THR A 29 -11.18 7.16 -21.77
N LEU A 30 -10.54 8.31 -21.55
CA LEU A 30 -10.64 9.06 -20.31
C LEU A 30 -12.12 9.40 -19.99
N GLY A 31 -12.55 9.15 -18.76
CA GLY A 31 -13.93 9.34 -18.33
C GLY A 31 -14.84 8.12 -18.57
N ALA A 32 -14.39 7.08 -19.28
CA ALA A 32 -15.14 5.84 -19.45
C ALA A 32 -14.91 4.88 -18.25
N PRO A 33 -15.89 3.99 -17.93
CA PRO A 33 -15.78 3.05 -16.81
C PRO A 33 -14.59 2.09 -16.90
N GLY A 34 -14.13 1.78 -18.12
CA GLY A 34 -13.01 0.89 -18.38
C GLY A 34 -11.64 1.57 -18.44
N ALA A 35 -11.56 2.89 -18.27
CA ALA A 35 -10.29 3.60 -18.29
C ALA A 35 -9.39 3.17 -17.13
N THR A 36 -8.12 2.94 -17.42
CA THR A 36 -7.11 2.58 -16.42
C THR A 36 -5.89 3.48 -16.51
N THR A 37 -5.20 3.67 -15.40
CA THR A 37 -3.94 4.39 -15.33
C THR A 37 -2.88 3.47 -14.73
N THR A 38 -1.76 3.33 -15.41
CA THR A 38 -0.60 2.60 -14.90
C THR A 38 0.45 3.58 -14.43
N ILE A 39 1.00 3.35 -13.23
CA ILE A 39 2.08 4.15 -12.65
C ILE A 39 3.32 3.28 -12.47
N THR A 40 4.50 3.90 -12.52
CA THR A 40 5.78 3.18 -12.41
C THR A 40 6.08 2.67 -11.01
N GLY A 41 5.38 3.15 -9.98
CA GLY A 41 5.63 2.85 -8.58
C GLY A 41 6.89 3.52 -8.00
N LYS A 42 7.60 4.30 -8.78
CA LYS A 42 8.83 5.01 -8.33
C LYS A 42 8.55 6.31 -7.59
N GLN A 43 7.33 6.78 -7.61
CA GLN A 43 6.88 8.01 -6.96
C GLN A 43 5.47 7.84 -6.42
N LEU A 44 5.05 8.73 -5.55
CA LEU A 44 3.66 8.77 -5.09
C LEU A 44 2.72 8.95 -6.27
N PRO A 45 1.53 8.31 -6.27
CA PRO A 45 0.52 8.53 -7.29
C PRO A 45 0.19 10.02 -7.42
N SER A 46 -0.01 10.47 -8.65
CA SER A 46 -0.54 11.83 -8.87
C SER A 46 -1.93 11.95 -8.27
N PRO A 47 -2.34 13.15 -7.85
CA PRO A 47 -3.73 13.40 -7.47
C PRO A 47 -4.70 12.91 -8.54
N SER A 48 -5.87 12.44 -8.12
CA SER A 48 -6.94 12.08 -9.06
C SER A 48 -7.22 13.25 -10.00
N PRO A 49 -7.42 13.01 -11.31
CA PRO A 49 -7.76 14.07 -12.25
C PRO A 49 -9.07 14.75 -11.86
N ALA A 50 -9.21 16.02 -12.23
CA ALA A 50 -10.44 16.75 -12.00
C ALA A 50 -11.62 16.05 -12.68
N PHE A 51 -12.81 16.18 -12.07
CA PHE A 51 -14.02 15.63 -12.65
C PHE A 51 -14.29 16.26 -14.02
N GLY A 52 -14.33 15.43 -15.05
CA GLY A 52 -14.51 15.86 -16.45
C GLY A 52 -15.93 15.68 -16.98
N GLY A 53 -16.91 15.36 -16.13
CA GLY A 53 -18.31 15.23 -16.49
C GLY A 53 -19.12 16.50 -16.30
N VAL A 54 -20.43 16.42 -16.53
CA VAL A 54 -21.38 17.50 -16.31
C VAL A 54 -22.51 17.01 -15.43
N ILE A 55 -22.74 17.68 -14.29
CA ILE A 55 -23.83 17.37 -13.37
C ILE A 55 -24.97 18.36 -13.61
N LYS A 56 -26.14 17.82 -13.90
CA LYS A 56 -27.39 18.55 -14.09
C LYS A 56 -28.45 18.08 -13.09
N GLU A 57 -29.59 18.76 -12.98
CA GLU A 57 -30.68 18.30 -12.12
C GLU A 57 -31.22 16.93 -12.53
N LYS A 58 -31.30 16.68 -13.85
CA LYS A 58 -31.71 15.38 -14.38
C LYS A 58 -30.53 14.52 -14.81
N ALA A 59 -30.57 13.25 -14.48
CA ALA A 59 -29.55 12.28 -14.86
C ALA A 59 -29.41 12.18 -16.39
N SER A 60 -30.52 12.29 -17.14
CA SER A 60 -30.55 12.25 -18.61
C SER A 60 -29.82 13.43 -19.27
N GLU A 61 -29.68 14.55 -18.57
CA GLU A 61 -28.99 15.74 -19.03
C GLU A 61 -27.53 15.80 -18.53
N SER A 62 -27.16 14.90 -17.66
CA SER A 62 -25.82 14.81 -17.08
C SER A 62 -24.89 13.98 -17.96
N THR A 63 -23.61 14.36 -18.01
CA THR A 63 -22.57 13.58 -18.68
C THR A 63 -21.78 12.80 -17.64
N PRO A 64 -21.87 11.46 -17.62
CA PRO A 64 -21.13 10.65 -16.66
C PRO A 64 -19.64 10.69 -16.94
N TRP A 65 -18.85 10.56 -15.88
CA TRP A 65 -17.42 10.51 -15.98
C TRP A 65 -16.83 9.65 -14.85
N TRP A 66 -15.88 8.80 -15.17
CA TRP A 66 -15.20 7.93 -14.23
C TRP A 66 -13.71 8.26 -14.16
N THR A 67 -13.19 8.38 -12.95
CA THR A 67 -11.75 8.47 -12.73
C THR A 67 -11.09 7.17 -13.21
N PRO A 68 -10.02 7.23 -14.01
CA PRO A 68 -9.28 6.04 -14.43
C PRO A 68 -8.83 5.23 -13.21
N ARG A 69 -9.08 3.92 -13.26
CA ARG A 69 -8.65 3.01 -12.21
C ARG A 69 -7.13 2.81 -12.28
N VAL A 70 -6.42 3.09 -11.18
CA VAL A 70 -4.99 2.79 -11.08
C VAL A 70 -4.80 1.28 -11.09
N VAL A 71 -3.88 0.80 -11.91
CA VAL A 71 -3.49 -0.62 -11.99
C VAL A 71 -1.97 -0.75 -11.88
N PRO A 72 -1.46 -1.85 -11.30
CA PRO A 72 -0.02 -2.07 -11.22
C PRO A 72 0.58 -2.29 -12.62
N PRO A 73 1.89 -2.09 -12.79
CA PRO A 73 2.57 -2.38 -14.04
C PRO A 73 2.37 -3.84 -14.48
N LYS A 74 2.38 -4.09 -15.79
CA LYS A 74 2.31 -5.46 -16.33
C LYS A 74 3.47 -6.30 -15.77
N GLY A 75 3.16 -7.47 -15.25
CA GLY A 75 4.16 -8.37 -14.65
C GLY A 75 4.56 -8.01 -13.21
N ALA A 76 3.89 -7.04 -12.58
CA ALA A 76 4.12 -6.76 -11.18
C ALA A 76 3.82 -8.02 -10.32
N PRO A 77 4.71 -8.39 -9.38
CA PRO A 77 4.54 -9.59 -8.58
C PRO A 77 3.41 -9.45 -7.57
N ASN A 78 2.79 -10.56 -7.21
CA ASN A 78 1.93 -10.62 -6.03
C ASN A 78 2.79 -10.59 -4.77
N VAL A 79 2.29 -9.95 -3.72
CA VAL A 79 2.95 -9.84 -2.41
C VAL A 79 2.10 -10.57 -1.39
N LEU A 80 2.66 -11.62 -0.78
CA LEU A 80 2.05 -12.33 0.33
C LEU A 80 2.91 -12.14 1.57
N LEU A 81 2.39 -11.43 2.58
CA LEU A 81 3.02 -11.24 3.87
C LEU A 81 2.35 -12.15 4.90
N ILE A 82 3.12 -13.09 5.46
CA ILE A 82 2.63 -13.99 6.51
C ILE A 82 3.37 -13.66 7.80
N MET A 83 2.63 -13.38 8.87
CA MET A 83 3.18 -13.14 10.19
C MET A 83 2.58 -14.14 11.18
N THR A 84 3.43 -14.95 11.77
CA THR A 84 3.05 -15.81 12.90
C THR A 84 2.96 -15.00 14.18
N ASP A 85 2.17 -15.48 15.14
CA ASP A 85 1.98 -14.82 16.42
C ASP A 85 2.60 -15.64 17.55
N ASP A 86 3.32 -14.96 18.45
CA ASP A 86 4.00 -15.55 19.61
C ASP A 86 4.91 -16.75 19.27
N GLN A 87 5.51 -16.75 18.09
CA GLN A 87 6.41 -17.79 17.64
C GLN A 87 7.88 -17.40 17.91
N GLY A 88 8.52 -18.11 18.81
CA GLY A 88 9.94 -17.97 19.07
C GLY A 88 10.81 -18.49 17.92
N PHE A 89 12.01 -17.93 17.76
CA PHE A 89 12.97 -18.29 16.72
C PHE A 89 13.28 -19.79 16.66
N GLY A 90 13.45 -20.42 17.82
CA GLY A 90 13.79 -21.84 17.93
C GLY A 90 12.60 -22.81 17.88
N ALA A 91 11.38 -22.34 17.60
CA ALA A 91 10.21 -23.20 17.57
C ALA A 91 10.04 -23.97 16.24
N PRO A 92 10.11 -23.32 15.04
CA PRO A 92 9.90 -23.98 13.77
C PRO A 92 11.12 -24.80 13.33
N SER A 93 10.88 -25.92 12.62
CA SER A 93 11.92 -26.75 12.03
C SER A 93 12.88 -26.01 11.11
N THR A 94 12.41 -24.96 10.48
CA THR A 94 13.18 -24.07 9.59
C THR A 94 14.43 -23.50 10.24
N PHE A 95 14.42 -23.31 11.55
CA PHE A 95 15.55 -22.83 12.35
C PHE A 95 16.09 -23.87 13.33
N GLY A 96 15.79 -25.15 13.10
CA GLY A 96 16.24 -26.24 13.95
C GLY A 96 15.34 -26.53 15.15
N GLY A 97 14.14 -25.96 15.19
CA GLY A 97 13.15 -26.23 16.24
C GLY A 97 12.47 -27.59 16.10
N VAL A 98 11.71 -27.94 17.13
CA VAL A 98 11.05 -29.25 17.24
C VAL A 98 9.68 -29.30 16.53
N ILE A 99 9.14 -28.20 16.12
CA ILE A 99 7.83 -28.13 15.46
C ILE A 99 8.02 -28.25 13.94
N PRO A 100 7.49 -29.31 13.30
CA PRO A 100 7.56 -29.42 11.84
C PRO A 100 6.81 -28.30 11.15
N THR A 101 7.50 -27.53 10.31
CA THR A 101 6.96 -26.41 9.53
C THR A 101 7.32 -26.56 8.04
N PRO A 102 6.80 -27.59 7.34
CA PRO A 102 7.28 -27.95 6.00
C PRO A 102 7.05 -26.85 4.96
N ALA A 103 6.01 -26.03 5.10
CA ALA A 103 5.79 -24.92 4.20
C ALA A 103 6.86 -23.82 4.38
N MET A 104 7.23 -23.49 5.61
CA MET A 104 8.31 -22.54 5.91
C MET A 104 9.66 -23.09 5.44
N ASP A 105 9.91 -24.40 5.66
CA ASP A 105 11.13 -25.09 5.22
C ASP A 105 11.29 -25.00 3.70
N ARG A 106 10.20 -25.17 2.94
CA ARG A 106 10.19 -25.01 1.48
C ARG A 106 10.53 -23.60 1.08
N ILE A 107 9.87 -22.57 1.69
CA ILE A 107 10.14 -21.16 1.41
C ILE A 107 11.60 -20.83 1.72
N ALA A 108 12.12 -21.31 2.85
CA ALA A 108 13.50 -21.08 3.24
C ALA A 108 14.52 -21.74 2.30
N LYS A 109 14.18 -22.90 1.71
CA LYS A 109 15.01 -23.60 0.73
C LYS A 109 15.05 -22.86 -0.62
N GLU A 110 13.94 -22.26 -1.02
CA GLU A 110 13.80 -21.59 -2.31
C GLU A 110 14.11 -20.08 -2.25
N GLY A 111 14.26 -19.52 -1.06
CA GLY A 111 14.44 -18.09 -0.82
C GLY A 111 15.57 -17.76 0.13
N LEU A 112 15.42 -16.67 0.86
CA LEU A 112 16.40 -16.18 1.84
C LEU A 112 15.92 -16.49 3.27
N ARG A 113 16.84 -16.87 4.13
CA ARG A 113 16.60 -17.08 5.55
C ARG A 113 17.49 -16.14 6.36
N PHE A 114 16.85 -15.26 7.12
CA PHE A 114 17.55 -14.30 7.98
C PHE A 114 17.67 -14.88 9.39
N THR A 115 18.89 -15.00 9.90
CA THR A 115 19.17 -15.50 11.25
C THR A 115 19.37 -14.39 12.27
N ASN A 116 19.49 -13.14 11.81
CA ASN A 116 19.64 -11.95 12.66
C ASN A 116 18.51 -10.97 12.38
N PHE A 117 17.26 -11.40 12.59
CA PHE A 117 16.06 -10.60 12.44
C PHE A 117 15.44 -10.35 13.81
N HIS A 118 15.33 -9.08 14.18
CA HIS A 118 14.80 -8.67 15.48
C HIS A 118 13.40 -8.09 15.33
N SER A 119 12.51 -8.48 16.23
CA SER A 119 11.21 -7.88 16.43
C SER A 119 11.16 -7.20 17.81
N THR A 120 10.07 -6.52 18.11
CA THR A 120 9.80 -6.09 19.48
C THR A 120 9.34 -7.27 20.33
N SER A 121 9.31 -7.10 21.63
CA SER A 121 8.84 -8.15 22.56
C SER A 121 7.31 -8.33 22.58
N LEU A 122 6.57 -7.48 21.88
CA LEU A 122 5.10 -7.44 21.89
C LEU A 122 4.53 -7.50 20.46
N CYS A 123 3.34 -8.11 20.35
CA CYS A 123 2.67 -8.33 19.05
C CYS A 123 2.28 -7.02 18.34
N SER A 124 1.51 -6.11 18.97
CA SER A 124 1.07 -4.86 18.32
C SER A 124 2.23 -3.97 17.87
N PRO A 125 3.27 -3.71 18.69
CA PRO A 125 4.43 -2.95 18.27
C PRO A 125 5.17 -3.58 17.08
N SER A 126 5.40 -4.89 17.10
CA SER A 126 6.04 -5.61 15.98
C SER A 126 5.21 -5.52 14.70
N ARG A 127 3.89 -5.66 14.80
CA ARG A 127 2.96 -5.54 13.67
C ARG A 127 2.97 -4.12 13.11
N ALA A 128 2.90 -3.10 13.98
CA ALA A 128 2.97 -1.70 13.57
C ALA A 128 4.28 -1.38 12.85
N ALA A 129 5.41 -1.82 13.37
CA ALA A 129 6.72 -1.65 12.72
C ALA A 129 6.77 -2.35 11.36
N LEU A 130 6.28 -3.59 11.26
CA LEU A 130 6.28 -4.36 10.03
C LEU A 130 5.46 -3.71 8.93
N ILE A 131 4.22 -3.31 9.23
CA ILE A 131 3.30 -2.78 8.21
C ILE A 131 3.61 -1.35 7.78
N THR A 132 4.33 -0.59 8.62
CA THR A 132 4.70 0.80 8.32
C THR A 132 6.14 0.96 7.86
N GLY A 133 7.00 -0.04 8.09
CA GLY A 133 8.43 0.06 7.86
C GLY A 133 9.12 1.09 8.77
N ARG A 134 8.52 1.43 9.93
CA ARG A 134 8.99 2.48 10.84
C ARG A 134 9.18 1.94 12.25
N ASN A 135 9.96 2.65 13.06
CA ASN A 135 10.03 2.35 14.49
C ASN A 135 8.63 2.44 15.11
N HIS A 136 8.27 1.46 15.92
CA HIS A 136 6.93 1.33 16.49
C HIS A 136 6.51 2.52 17.38
N HIS A 137 7.44 3.17 18.09
CA HIS A 137 7.15 4.39 18.85
C HIS A 137 6.76 5.55 17.94
N SER A 138 7.41 5.67 16.77
CA SER A 138 7.11 6.74 15.81
C SER A 138 5.74 6.61 15.13
N VAL A 139 5.09 5.48 15.33
CA VAL A 139 3.74 5.19 14.81
C VAL A 139 2.74 4.87 15.93
N GLY A 140 3.03 5.32 17.14
CA GLY A 140 2.09 5.27 18.26
C GLY A 140 2.07 3.95 19.05
N PHE A 141 2.88 2.96 18.67
CA PHE A 141 2.84 1.61 19.25
C PHE A 141 4.05 1.30 20.15
N GLY A 142 4.33 2.18 21.09
CA GLY A 142 5.31 1.91 22.17
C GLY A 142 4.88 0.74 23.07
N VAL A 143 3.60 0.39 23.06
CA VAL A 143 2.97 -0.62 23.91
C VAL A 143 1.83 -1.29 23.11
N VAL A 144 1.26 -2.38 23.63
CA VAL A 144 0.05 -3.01 23.07
C VAL A 144 -1.17 -2.10 23.23
N GLY A 145 -2.10 -2.18 22.28
CA GLY A 145 -3.26 -1.28 22.20
C GLY A 145 -4.14 -1.26 23.45
N GLU A 146 -4.23 -2.39 24.15
CA GLU A 146 -5.07 -2.58 25.35
C GLU A 146 -4.61 -1.76 26.56
N ILE A 147 -3.32 -1.40 26.60
CA ILE A 147 -2.75 -0.59 27.66
C ILE A 147 -2.18 0.72 27.13
N ALA A 148 -2.76 1.21 26.03
CA ALA A 148 -2.42 2.50 25.47
C ALA A 148 -2.60 3.63 26.48
N THR A 149 -1.72 4.63 26.37
CA THR A 149 -1.76 5.83 27.20
C THR A 149 -2.01 7.05 26.31
N GLY A 150 -2.27 8.20 26.87
CA GLY A 150 -2.40 9.43 26.09
C GLY A 150 -1.06 10.07 25.68
N TYR A 151 0.07 9.43 25.96
CA TYR A 151 1.38 9.99 25.63
C TYR A 151 1.78 9.74 24.18
N PRO A 152 2.49 10.69 23.55
CA PRO A 152 3.03 10.52 22.21
C PRO A 152 3.85 9.23 22.08
N GLY A 153 3.59 8.47 21.03
CA GLY A 153 4.24 7.18 20.79
C GLY A 153 3.65 5.98 21.55
N TYR A 154 2.65 6.21 22.43
CA TYR A 154 1.99 5.17 23.23
C TYR A 154 0.46 5.21 23.15
N ASP A 155 -0.07 5.96 22.21
CA ASP A 155 -1.52 6.15 22.00
C ASP A 155 -2.17 5.01 21.21
N SER A 156 -1.36 4.11 20.65
CA SER A 156 -1.79 2.95 19.84
C SER A 156 -2.64 3.31 18.63
N ILE A 157 -2.37 4.47 18.04
CA ILE A 157 -3.00 4.95 16.81
C ILE A 157 -1.91 5.21 15.78
N ILE A 158 -1.97 4.49 14.65
CA ILE A 158 -1.08 4.77 13.51
C ILE A 158 -1.61 6.00 12.78
N PRO A 159 -0.88 7.12 12.73
CA PRO A 159 -1.28 8.28 11.95
C PRO A 159 -1.37 7.93 10.46
N ILE A 160 -2.41 8.43 9.76
CA ILE A 160 -2.65 8.12 8.35
C ILE A 160 -1.47 8.53 7.45
N GLU A 161 -0.81 9.62 7.77
CA GLU A 161 0.36 10.15 7.06
C GLU A 161 1.61 9.26 7.17
N LYS A 162 1.63 8.34 8.11
CA LYS A 162 2.73 7.37 8.22
C LYS A 162 2.65 6.29 7.13
N GLY A 163 1.46 6.08 6.58
CA GLY A 163 1.22 5.08 5.55
C GLY A 163 1.50 3.65 6.00
N THR A 164 0.78 2.71 5.46
CA THR A 164 1.08 1.28 5.62
C THR A 164 1.45 0.68 4.27
N ILE A 165 2.12 -0.47 4.27
CA ILE A 165 2.40 -1.22 3.04
C ILE A 165 1.12 -1.47 2.24
N GLY A 166 -0.01 -1.74 2.92
CA GLY A 166 -1.31 -1.90 2.30
C GLY A 166 -1.80 -0.62 1.62
N THR A 167 -1.65 0.54 2.27
CA THR A 167 -1.96 1.85 1.67
C THR A 167 -1.12 2.09 0.43
N ILE A 168 0.20 1.93 0.55
CA ILE A 168 1.16 2.18 -0.54
C ILE A 168 0.85 1.27 -1.74
N LEU A 169 0.64 -0.02 -1.51
CA LEU A 169 0.31 -0.96 -2.59
C LEU A 169 -1.04 -0.63 -3.23
N LYS A 170 -2.05 -0.27 -2.44
CA LYS A 170 -3.36 0.12 -2.95
C LYS A 170 -3.28 1.36 -3.85
N GLU A 171 -2.54 2.38 -3.45
CA GLU A 171 -2.31 3.59 -4.25
C GLU A 171 -1.53 3.29 -5.54
N ASN A 172 -0.79 2.17 -5.57
CA ASN A 172 -0.11 1.65 -6.75
C ASN A 172 -0.95 0.62 -7.53
N GLY A 173 -2.24 0.53 -7.26
CA GLY A 173 -3.21 -0.24 -8.03
C GLY A 173 -3.37 -1.70 -7.63
N TYR A 174 -2.68 -2.16 -6.59
CA TYR A 174 -2.88 -3.50 -6.07
C TYR A 174 -4.22 -3.64 -5.35
N ALA A 175 -4.84 -4.80 -5.47
CA ALA A 175 -5.88 -5.22 -4.55
C ALA A 175 -5.22 -5.70 -3.26
N THR A 176 -5.59 -5.10 -2.13
CA THR A 176 -5.00 -5.42 -0.83
C THR A 176 -6.05 -6.04 0.10
N SER A 177 -5.67 -7.03 0.88
CA SER A 177 -6.53 -7.71 1.84
C SER A 177 -5.77 -8.09 3.09
N TRP A 178 -6.46 -8.18 4.21
CA TRP A 178 -5.94 -8.63 5.48
C TRP A 178 -6.79 -9.76 6.02
N PHE A 179 -6.14 -10.81 6.50
CA PHE A 179 -6.79 -11.97 7.11
C PHE A 179 -6.16 -12.27 8.47
N GLY A 180 -6.98 -12.60 9.47
CA GLY A 180 -6.52 -12.92 10.80
C GLY A 180 -6.28 -11.71 11.71
N LYS A 181 -5.38 -11.88 12.68
CA LYS A 181 -5.11 -10.88 13.72
C LYS A 181 -4.50 -9.59 13.16
N ASN A 182 -5.16 -8.48 13.36
CA ASN A 182 -4.65 -7.15 13.04
C ASN A 182 -3.88 -6.54 14.22
N HIS A 183 -4.54 -6.34 15.36
CA HIS A 183 -4.01 -5.83 16.63
C HIS A 183 -3.37 -4.42 16.55
N ASN A 184 -3.64 -3.68 15.48
CA ASN A 184 -3.20 -2.29 15.32
C ASN A 184 -4.37 -1.34 15.04
N THR A 185 -5.59 -1.86 14.97
CA THR A 185 -6.80 -1.05 14.80
C THR A 185 -7.38 -0.74 16.17
N PRO A 186 -7.55 0.55 16.53
CA PRO A 186 -8.24 0.92 17.75
C PRO A 186 -9.65 0.30 17.83
N SER A 187 -10.08 -0.06 19.04
CA SER A 187 -11.37 -0.75 19.25
C SER A 187 -12.57 0.05 18.70
N TYR A 188 -12.54 1.37 18.82
CA TYR A 188 -13.59 2.24 18.27
C TYR A 188 -13.63 2.27 16.75
N GLN A 189 -12.53 1.92 16.06
CA GLN A 189 -12.48 1.79 14.60
C GLN A 189 -12.81 0.37 14.11
N SER A 190 -12.77 -0.62 14.98
CA SER A 190 -13.06 -2.00 14.64
C SER A 190 -14.57 -2.35 14.73
N SER A 191 -15.39 -1.45 15.25
CA SER A 191 -16.85 -1.60 15.32
C SER A 191 -17.52 -1.25 13.97
N GLN A 192 -18.77 -1.68 13.79
CA GLN A 192 -19.57 -1.31 12.61
C GLN A 192 -19.84 0.20 12.51
N ALA A 193 -19.78 0.91 13.62
CA ALA A 193 -19.98 2.36 13.71
C ALA A 193 -18.67 3.15 13.51
N GLY A 194 -17.55 2.47 13.45
CA GLY A 194 -16.24 3.13 13.35
C GLY A 194 -15.92 3.64 11.95
N PRO A 195 -15.03 4.64 11.84
CA PRO A 195 -14.53 5.13 10.55
C PRO A 195 -13.53 4.13 9.95
N PHE A 196 -14.02 3.18 9.18
CA PHE A 196 -13.19 2.16 8.50
C PHE A 196 -12.30 2.67 7.38
N ASN A 197 -12.38 3.96 7.05
CA ASN A 197 -11.69 4.58 5.92
C ASN A 197 -10.19 4.79 6.14
N GLN A 198 -9.69 4.66 7.36
CA GLN A 198 -8.26 4.80 7.66
C GLN A 198 -7.45 3.52 7.36
N TRP A 199 -8.13 2.38 7.20
CA TRP A 199 -7.48 1.11 6.94
C TRP A 199 -7.70 0.69 5.49
N PRO A 200 -6.65 0.73 4.66
CA PRO A 200 -6.76 0.42 3.23
C PRO A 200 -7.06 -1.05 2.94
N THR A 201 -7.00 -1.89 3.94
CA THR A 201 -6.99 -3.35 3.81
C THR A 201 -8.20 -4.05 4.38
N ALA A 202 -9.11 -3.31 5.02
CA ALA A 202 -10.35 -3.95 5.44
C ALA A 202 -11.16 -4.31 4.20
N CYS A 203 -11.40 -5.58 4.00
CA CYS A 203 -12.38 -6.05 3.05
C CYS A 203 -13.70 -5.33 3.40
N ARG A 204 -14.18 -4.42 2.55
CA ARG A 204 -15.42 -3.64 2.79
C ARG A 204 -16.66 -4.53 3.01
N SER A 205 -16.53 -5.82 2.77
CA SER A 205 -17.58 -6.83 2.92
C SER A 205 -17.35 -7.83 4.07
N CYS A 206 -16.24 -7.70 4.82
CA CYS A 206 -16.00 -8.53 5.99
C CYS A 206 -15.99 -7.64 7.23
N PRO A 207 -17.03 -7.68 8.08
CA PRO A 207 -16.94 -7.11 9.42
C PRO A 207 -15.74 -7.75 10.10
N SER A 208 -14.88 -6.95 10.71
CA SER A 208 -13.75 -7.43 11.51
C SER A 208 -14.26 -8.05 12.80
N TRP A 209 -14.85 -9.25 12.70
CA TRP A 209 -15.21 -10.04 13.87
C TRP A 209 -14.14 -11.10 14.10
N PRO A 210 -13.59 -11.19 15.30
CA PRO A 210 -12.74 -12.31 15.63
C PRO A 210 -13.57 -13.59 15.52
N GLY A 211 -13.22 -14.47 14.57
CA GLY A 211 -13.77 -15.82 14.47
C GLY A 211 -14.81 -16.09 13.38
N ARG A 212 -15.17 -15.16 12.50
CA ARG A 212 -16.05 -15.50 11.36
C ARG A 212 -15.29 -15.45 10.04
N TRP A 213 -15.27 -16.56 9.36
CA TRP A 213 -14.84 -16.70 7.97
C TRP A 213 -15.68 -15.81 7.06
N CYS A 214 -15.03 -15.05 6.18
CA CYS A 214 -15.73 -14.33 5.12
C CYS A 214 -16.32 -15.36 4.13
N PRO A 215 -17.66 -15.49 4.00
CA PRO A 215 -18.24 -16.53 3.17
C PRO A 215 -18.25 -16.21 1.67
N LYS A 216 -17.69 -15.07 1.24
CA LYS A 216 -17.61 -14.76 -0.19
C LYS A 216 -16.36 -15.41 -0.79
N ARG A 217 -16.61 -16.48 -1.51
CA ARG A 217 -15.66 -17.18 -2.38
C ARG A 217 -14.99 -16.14 -3.30
N TRP A 218 -13.67 -16.05 -3.21
CA TRP A 218 -12.88 -15.32 -4.20
C TRP A 218 -13.07 -16.02 -5.54
N SER A 219 -13.70 -15.33 -6.48
CA SER A 219 -13.76 -15.78 -7.88
C SER A 219 -12.67 -15.02 -8.61
N PRO A 220 -11.70 -15.70 -9.22
CA PRO A 220 -10.74 -15.03 -10.07
C PRO A 220 -11.48 -14.33 -11.23
N PRO A 221 -10.99 -13.19 -11.71
CA PRO A 221 -11.55 -12.58 -12.91
C PRO A 221 -11.46 -13.59 -14.05
N ALA A 222 -12.57 -13.73 -14.80
CA ALA A 222 -12.59 -14.53 -16.01
C ALA A 222 -11.43 -14.06 -16.91
N GLY A 223 -10.57 -14.99 -17.30
CA GLY A 223 -9.54 -14.71 -18.27
C GLY A 223 -10.17 -14.21 -19.57
N PRO A 224 -9.42 -13.44 -20.38
CA PRO A 224 -9.90 -13.07 -21.70
C PRO A 224 -10.13 -14.34 -22.51
N GLY A 225 -11.40 -14.49 -22.98
CA GLY A 225 -11.77 -15.48 -24.00
C GLY A 225 -11.18 -15.11 -25.37
#